data_8e25d861695718f054e12ef67bcc6ea2
#
_entry.id   8e25d861695718f054e12ef67bcc6ea2
#
_cell.length_a   1.000
_cell.length_b   1.000
_cell.length_c   1.000
_cell.angle_alpha   90.00
_cell.angle_beta   90.00
_cell.angle_gamma   90.00
#
_symmetry.space_group_name_H-M   'P 1'
#
loop_
_entity.id
_entity.type
_entity.pdbx_description
1 polymer ?
#
loop_
_entity_poly.entity_id
_entity_poly.type
_entity_poly.pdbx_seq_one_letter_code
_entity_poly.pdbx_strand_id
1 'polypeptide(L)'
;SQYQLQWSITCDGVIQDGGVVKLPKVAPRKSSNFKITSKKLAKGAARGERFITFSLVSIASTPWALPMSEVAWNQIALPSTALMPVKKAKELGDVVDEHGQIILPYGIVAPSVSLWRAPTDNDRIGHIASKWESYGVREISRTDCVVRQTPTSIKISNTWQTSTGLSIKHTQLITPLVNGFTVKESVTIP
;
A
#
# COMPACT_ATOMS: atom_id res chain seq x y z
N SER A 1 34.19 9.38 12.13
CA SER A 1 33.18 9.16 11.09
C SER A 1 32.52 10.49 10.76
N GLN A 2 32.27 10.75 9.48
CA GLN A 2 31.49 11.91 9.02
C GLN A 2 29.98 11.64 9.14
N TYR A 3 29.63 10.43 9.52
CA TYR A 3 28.25 9.95 9.58
C TYR A 3 27.93 9.33 10.92
N GLN A 4 26.66 9.39 11.26
CA GLN A 4 26.06 8.79 12.45
C GLN A 4 24.90 7.91 12.00
N LEU A 5 24.80 6.70 12.56
CA LEU A 5 23.66 5.83 12.34
C LEU A 5 22.66 5.98 13.47
N GLN A 6 21.46 6.38 13.13
CA GLN A 6 20.31 6.40 14.01
C GLN A 6 19.44 5.19 13.74
N TRP A 7 18.70 4.73 14.74
CA TRP A 7 17.71 3.70 14.57
C TRP A 7 16.48 4.00 15.42
N SER A 8 15.32 3.53 14.96
CA SER A 8 14.08 3.59 15.72
C SER A 8 13.26 2.32 15.51
N ILE A 9 12.52 1.90 16.54
CA ILE A 9 11.52 0.85 16.45
C ILE A 9 10.16 1.52 16.56
N THR A 10 9.31 1.25 15.56
CA THR A 10 7.93 1.72 15.54
C THR A 10 6.95 0.56 15.69
N CYS A 11 5.78 0.86 16.23
CA CYS A 11 4.61 -0.02 16.26
C CYS A 11 3.40 0.83 15.86
N ASP A 12 2.72 0.44 14.78
CA ASP A 12 1.60 1.20 14.19
C ASP A 12 1.93 2.70 14.01
N GLY A 13 3.14 2.98 13.49
CA GLY A 13 3.63 4.34 13.27
C GLY A 13 4.17 5.07 14.52
N VAL A 14 3.97 4.54 15.72
CA VAL A 14 4.42 5.17 16.97
C VAL A 14 5.80 4.66 17.39
N ILE A 15 6.74 5.56 17.64
CA ILE A 15 8.10 5.22 18.10
C ILE A 15 8.01 4.58 19.49
N GLN A 16 8.56 3.39 19.62
CA GLN A 16 8.62 2.60 20.86
C GLN A 16 10.02 2.61 21.52
N ASP A 17 11.04 2.75 20.71
CA ASP A 17 12.45 2.78 21.15
C ASP A 17 13.32 3.35 20.03
N GLY A 18 14.51 3.80 20.36
CA GLY A 18 15.45 4.33 19.37
C GLY A 18 16.78 4.71 19.99
N GLY A 19 17.74 5.02 19.15
CA GLY A 19 19.06 5.41 19.60
C GLY A 19 20.05 5.65 18.48
N VAL A 20 21.29 5.83 18.88
CA VAL A 20 22.41 6.09 17.99
C VAL A 20 23.42 4.95 18.08
N VAL A 21 23.94 4.53 16.95
CA VAL A 21 25.01 3.54 16.87
C VAL A 21 26.33 4.24 16.50
N LYS A 22 27.36 4.00 17.30
CA LYS A 22 28.71 4.39 16.93
C LYS A 22 29.19 3.51 15.77
N LEU A 23 29.38 4.09 14.62
CA LEU A 23 29.82 3.36 13.44
C LEU A 23 31.28 2.90 13.60
N PRO A 24 31.61 1.62 13.26
CA PRO A 24 32.99 1.18 13.13
C PRO A 24 33.68 1.89 11.97
N LYS A 25 34.99 1.97 11.99
CA LYS A 25 35.75 2.39 10.82
C LYS A 25 35.71 1.30 9.78
N VAL A 26 35.21 1.60 8.60
CA VAL A 26 35.12 0.67 7.48
C VAL A 26 35.95 1.21 6.32
N ALA A 27 36.86 0.41 5.81
CA ALA A 27 37.67 0.76 4.63
C ALA A 27 36.79 0.73 3.38
N PRO A 28 37.16 1.45 2.29
CA PRO A 28 36.45 1.39 1.03
C PRO A 28 36.26 -0.04 0.54
N ARG A 29 35.07 -0.35 0.01
CA ARG A 29 34.67 -1.69 -0.50
C ARG A 29 34.68 -2.81 0.56
N LYS A 30 34.69 -2.47 1.84
CA LYS A 30 34.55 -3.42 2.96
C LYS A 30 33.24 -3.22 3.67
N SER A 31 32.80 -4.24 4.39
CA SER A 31 31.61 -4.20 5.26
C SER A 31 32.01 -4.52 6.70
N SER A 32 31.20 -4.08 7.62
CA SER A 32 31.35 -4.39 9.05
C SER A 32 29.97 -4.57 9.67
N ASN A 33 29.91 -5.47 10.66
CA ASN A 33 28.69 -5.71 11.42
C ASN A 33 28.66 -4.85 12.67
N PHE A 34 27.46 -4.43 13.06
CA PHE A 34 27.19 -3.80 14.35
C PHE A 34 26.00 -4.50 15.02
N LYS A 35 25.87 -4.35 16.32
CA LYS A 35 24.79 -4.94 17.09
C LYS A 35 23.96 -3.83 17.75
N ILE A 36 22.64 -3.95 17.63
CA ILE A 36 21.70 -3.14 18.39
C ILE A 36 21.12 -4.00 19.51
N THR A 37 21.05 -3.41 20.68
CA THR A 37 20.41 -4.04 21.83
C THR A 37 19.22 -3.17 22.26
N SER A 38 18.03 -3.76 22.21
CA SER A 38 16.80 -3.12 22.70
C SER A 38 15.93 -4.15 23.39
N LYS A 39 15.38 -3.78 24.53
CA LYS A 39 14.38 -4.60 25.23
C LYS A 39 13.12 -4.81 24.37
N LYS A 40 12.85 -3.91 23.42
CA LYS A 40 11.71 -4.01 22.49
C LYS A 40 11.96 -5.03 21.38
N LEU A 41 13.21 -5.27 20.99
CA LEU A 41 13.57 -6.35 20.05
C LEU A 41 13.40 -7.73 20.69
N ALA A 42 13.75 -7.86 21.99
CA ALA A 42 13.70 -9.12 22.72
C ALA A 42 12.29 -9.57 23.10
N LYS A 43 11.31 -8.68 23.13
CA LYS A 43 9.90 -9.04 23.34
C LYS A 43 9.36 -9.69 22.08
N GLY A 44 8.84 -10.92 22.22
CA GLY A 44 8.17 -11.67 21.16
C GLY A 44 7.11 -10.83 20.44
N ALA A 45 6.53 -11.39 19.38
CA ALA A 45 5.60 -10.71 18.52
C ALA A 45 4.56 -9.87 19.30
N ALA A 46 4.70 -8.55 19.29
CA ALA A 46 3.70 -7.64 19.81
C ALA A 46 2.56 -7.48 18.79
N ARG A 47 1.36 -7.14 19.26
CA ARG A 47 0.27 -6.72 18.36
C ARG A 47 0.69 -5.46 17.61
N GLY A 48 0.23 -5.35 16.37
CA GLY A 48 0.47 -4.20 15.51
C GLY A 48 1.60 -4.40 14.50
N GLU A 49 1.67 -3.49 13.55
CA GLU A 49 2.68 -3.48 12.49
C GLU A 49 3.97 -2.87 13.04
N ARG A 50 5.06 -3.61 12.98
CA ARG A 50 6.32 -3.23 13.62
C ARG A 50 7.46 -3.16 12.64
N PHE A 51 8.22 -2.09 12.73
CA PHE A 51 9.44 -1.91 11.93
C PHE A 51 10.60 -1.45 12.79
N ILE A 52 11.82 -1.82 12.38
CA ILE A 52 13.03 -1.11 12.76
C ILE A 52 13.53 -0.32 11.55
N THR A 53 13.74 0.97 11.74
CA THR A 53 14.24 1.88 10.72
C THR A 53 15.64 2.33 11.10
N PHE A 54 16.53 2.32 10.15
CA PHE A 54 17.90 2.83 10.23
C PHE A 54 18.01 4.06 9.36
N SER A 55 18.60 5.12 9.88
CA SER A 55 18.89 6.35 9.16
C SER A 55 20.35 6.73 9.34
N LEU A 56 21.09 6.79 8.25
CA LEU A 56 22.46 7.28 8.23
C LEU A 56 22.44 8.78 7.94
N VAL A 57 22.88 9.58 8.90
CA VAL A 57 22.87 11.03 8.79
C VAL A 57 24.29 11.59 8.75
N SER A 58 24.49 12.72 8.04
CA SER A 58 25.75 13.46 8.03
C SER A 58 25.89 14.22 9.36
N ILE A 59 27.08 14.21 9.97
CA ILE A 59 27.31 14.99 11.21
C ILE A 59 27.71 16.42 10.85
N ALA A 60 28.47 16.60 9.78
CA ALA A 60 28.98 17.88 9.35
C ALA A 60 28.17 18.46 8.18
N SER A 61 28.18 19.79 8.04
CA SER A 61 27.69 20.47 6.85
C SER A 61 28.58 20.14 5.67
N THR A 62 27.97 19.97 4.51
CA THR A 62 28.65 19.87 3.21
C THR A 62 28.08 20.93 2.26
N PRO A 63 28.72 21.22 1.10
CA PRO A 63 28.16 22.18 0.14
C PRO A 63 26.73 21.84 -0.35
N TRP A 64 26.33 20.60 -0.26
CA TRP A 64 25.03 20.10 -0.76
C TRP A 64 24.06 19.62 0.33
N ALA A 65 24.46 19.57 1.62
CA ALA A 65 23.61 19.09 2.71
C ALA A 65 23.97 19.75 4.05
N LEU A 66 22.93 20.07 4.81
CA LEU A 66 23.05 20.55 6.19
C LEU A 66 23.46 19.41 7.13
N PRO A 67 23.98 19.71 8.35
CA PRO A 67 24.18 18.71 9.38
C PRO A 67 22.85 17.95 9.65
N MET A 68 22.95 16.67 9.97
CA MET A 68 21.83 15.77 10.23
C MET A 68 20.96 15.45 9.02
N SER A 69 21.39 15.81 7.80
CA SER A 69 20.74 15.36 6.58
C SER A 69 20.89 13.85 6.42
N GLU A 70 19.77 13.17 6.15
CA GLU A 70 19.75 11.74 5.85
C GLU A 70 20.41 11.46 4.49
N VAL A 71 21.40 10.57 4.49
CA VAL A 71 22.15 10.19 3.27
C VAL A 71 21.79 8.77 2.81
N ALA A 72 21.27 7.94 3.72
CA ALA A 72 20.77 6.61 3.41
C ALA A 72 19.83 6.15 4.52
N TRP A 73 18.86 5.31 4.17
CA TRP A 73 17.99 4.68 5.15
C TRP A 73 17.66 3.25 4.75
N ASN A 74 17.22 2.47 5.72
CA ASN A 74 16.66 1.14 5.49
C ASN A 74 15.63 0.82 6.58
N GLN A 75 14.61 0.05 6.22
CA GLN A 75 13.57 -0.37 7.14
C GLN A 75 13.36 -1.89 7.04
N ILE A 76 13.26 -2.54 8.18
CA ILE A 76 13.07 -3.99 8.28
C ILE A 76 11.83 -4.25 9.10
N ALA A 77 10.91 -5.07 8.57
CA ALA A 77 9.75 -5.52 9.32
C ALA A 77 10.19 -6.44 10.46
N LEU A 78 9.66 -6.17 11.66
CA LEU A 78 9.88 -7.01 12.82
C LEU A 78 8.71 -8.01 12.99
N PRO A 79 8.96 -9.18 13.59
CA PRO A 79 7.88 -10.11 13.87
C PRO A 79 6.75 -9.44 14.66
N SER A 80 5.55 -9.56 14.15
CA SER A 80 4.31 -9.15 14.81
C SER A 80 3.40 -10.36 14.95
N THR A 81 2.55 -10.38 15.98
CA THR A 81 1.44 -11.33 16.02
C THR A 81 0.48 -10.94 14.90
N ALA A 82 0.11 -11.90 14.08
CA ALA A 82 -0.94 -11.70 13.09
C ALA A 82 -2.14 -10.98 13.74
N LEU A 83 -2.67 -10.00 13.06
CA LEU A 83 -3.95 -9.41 13.42
C LEU A 83 -4.92 -10.58 13.65
N MET A 84 -5.67 -10.54 14.76
CA MET A 84 -6.65 -11.59 15.03
C MET A 84 -7.51 -11.76 13.78
N PRO A 85 -7.74 -13.01 13.33
CA PRO A 85 -8.59 -13.23 12.17
C PRO A 85 -9.93 -12.56 12.42
N VAL A 86 -10.30 -11.66 11.52
CA VAL A 86 -11.56 -10.94 11.64
C VAL A 86 -12.67 -11.97 11.52
N LYS A 87 -13.52 -12.05 12.55
CA LYS A 87 -14.61 -13.03 12.58
C LYS A 87 -15.59 -12.72 11.44
N LYS A 88 -15.97 -13.75 10.69
CA LYS A 88 -17.04 -13.66 9.69
C LYS A 88 -18.36 -13.37 10.38
N ALA A 89 -19.17 -12.49 9.83
CA ALA A 89 -20.55 -12.29 10.22
C ALA A 89 -21.46 -13.24 9.44
N LYS A 90 -22.70 -13.41 9.92
CA LYS A 90 -23.68 -14.28 9.26
C LYS A 90 -24.44 -13.57 8.14
N GLU A 91 -24.55 -12.25 8.21
CA GLU A 91 -25.36 -11.44 7.31
C GLU A 91 -24.62 -10.19 6.85
N LEU A 92 -24.87 -9.78 5.61
CA LEU A 92 -24.51 -8.49 5.07
C LEU A 92 -25.70 -7.55 5.25
N GLY A 93 -25.45 -6.35 5.82
CA GLY A 93 -26.39 -5.24 5.74
C GLY A 93 -26.45 -4.64 4.32
N ASP A 94 -27.10 -3.49 4.19
CA ASP A 94 -27.20 -2.74 2.95
C ASP A 94 -25.84 -2.09 2.63
N VAL A 95 -24.97 -2.85 1.94
CA VAL A 95 -23.60 -2.43 1.59
C VAL A 95 -23.44 -2.12 0.09
N VAL A 96 -24.53 -2.24 -0.68
CA VAL A 96 -24.57 -1.97 -2.13
C VAL A 96 -25.85 -1.19 -2.43
N ASP A 97 -25.72 -0.12 -3.22
CA ASP A 97 -26.87 0.67 -3.66
C ASP A 97 -27.62 0.03 -4.85
N GLU A 98 -28.70 0.68 -5.29
CA GLU A 98 -29.53 0.26 -6.42
C GLU A 98 -28.78 0.24 -7.77
N HIS A 99 -27.65 0.96 -7.86
CA HIS A 99 -26.78 1.01 -9.04
C HIS A 99 -25.63 0.00 -8.96
N GLY A 100 -25.58 -0.85 -7.92
CA GLY A 100 -24.50 -1.81 -7.72
C GLY A 100 -23.18 -1.16 -7.31
N GLN A 101 -23.21 0.00 -6.63
CA GLN A 101 -22.04 0.61 -6.03
C GLN A 101 -21.94 0.24 -4.56
N ILE A 102 -20.72 0.00 -4.11
CA ILE A 102 -20.47 -0.29 -2.69
C ILE A 102 -20.66 0.98 -1.88
N ILE A 103 -21.48 0.91 -0.84
CA ILE A 103 -21.71 2.01 0.10
C ILE A 103 -20.62 1.99 1.15
N LEU A 104 -19.80 3.04 1.18
CA LEU A 104 -18.78 3.25 2.20
C LEU A 104 -19.16 4.39 3.14
N PRO A 105 -18.78 4.32 4.44
CA PRO A 105 -19.10 5.37 5.39
C PRO A 105 -18.35 6.67 5.05
N TYR A 106 -18.86 7.77 5.61
CA TYR A 106 -18.23 9.11 5.53
C TYR A 106 -18.06 9.69 4.12
N GLY A 107 -18.89 9.28 3.15
CA GLY A 107 -18.82 9.79 1.77
C GLY A 107 -17.58 9.33 0.99
N ILE A 108 -16.93 8.28 1.44
CA ILE A 108 -15.82 7.67 0.71
C ILE A 108 -16.37 7.07 -0.59
N VAL A 109 -15.76 7.43 -1.71
CA VAL A 109 -16.10 6.84 -3.01
C VAL A 109 -15.60 5.41 -3.07
N ALA A 110 -16.47 4.49 -3.47
CA ALA A 110 -16.11 3.09 -3.63
C ALA A 110 -15.04 2.89 -4.72
N PRO A 111 -14.15 1.90 -4.57
CA PRO A 111 -13.17 1.57 -5.61
C PRO A 111 -13.85 1.27 -6.94
N SER A 112 -13.33 1.83 -8.03
CA SER A 112 -13.75 1.56 -9.39
C SER A 112 -12.53 1.23 -10.26
N VAL A 113 -12.76 0.62 -11.42
CA VAL A 113 -11.69 0.35 -12.37
C VAL A 113 -11.19 1.67 -12.94
N SER A 114 -9.88 1.89 -12.90
CA SER A 114 -9.21 2.97 -13.59
C SER A 114 -7.99 2.41 -14.33
N LEU A 115 -7.90 2.68 -15.61
CA LEU A 115 -6.78 2.26 -16.46
C LEU A 115 -5.91 3.44 -16.87
N TRP A 116 -6.17 4.61 -16.32
CA TRP A 116 -5.49 5.84 -16.66
C TRP A 116 -4.72 6.41 -15.48
N ARG A 117 -3.52 6.88 -15.75
CA ARG A 117 -2.78 7.80 -14.89
C ARG A 117 -2.25 8.97 -15.73
N ALA A 118 -1.92 10.07 -15.10
CA ALA A 118 -1.26 11.19 -15.78
C ALA A 118 0.08 10.70 -16.39
N PRO A 119 0.31 10.90 -17.71
CA PRO A 119 1.55 10.51 -18.35
C PRO A 119 2.73 11.31 -17.81
N THR A 120 3.82 10.62 -17.52
CA THR A 120 5.13 11.22 -17.24
C THR A 120 5.81 11.64 -18.55
N ASP A 121 6.92 12.38 -18.46
CA ASP A 121 7.70 12.75 -19.65
C ASP A 121 8.25 11.50 -20.38
N ASN A 122 8.65 10.47 -19.64
CA ASN A 122 9.10 9.21 -20.24
C ASN A 122 7.98 8.51 -21.02
N ASP A 123 6.74 8.56 -20.55
CA ASP A 123 5.60 8.00 -21.26
C ASP A 123 5.32 8.75 -22.57
N ARG A 124 5.53 10.06 -22.59
CA ARG A 124 5.38 10.91 -23.78
C ARG A 124 6.51 10.67 -24.78
N ILE A 125 7.76 10.68 -24.33
CA ILE A 125 8.95 10.44 -25.16
C ILE A 125 8.92 9.01 -25.74
N GLY A 126 8.51 8.02 -24.97
CA GLY A 126 8.39 6.63 -25.39
C GLY A 126 7.13 6.31 -26.19
N HIS A 127 6.29 7.29 -26.51
CA HIS A 127 4.99 7.12 -27.22
C HIS A 127 4.01 6.17 -26.51
N ILE A 128 4.21 5.86 -25.24
CA ILE A 128 3.32 5.00 -24.45
C ILE A 128 2.00 5.72 -24.18
N ALA A 129 2.06 7.02 -23.87
CA ALA A 129 0.87 7.85 -23.65
C ALA A 129 -0.06 7.83 -24.87
N SER A 130 0.48 7.98 -26.10
CA SER A 130 -0.29 7.93 -27.34
C SER A 130 -0.96 6.56 -27.56
N LYS A 131 -0.29 5.46 -27.15
CA LYS A 131 -0.92 4.13 -27.20
C LYS A 131 -2.09 4.02 -26.22
N TRP A 132 -1.96 4.53 -25.00
CA TRP A 132 -3.09 4.55 -24.06
C TRP A 132 -4.27 5.34 -24.60
N GLU A 133 -4.01 6.49 -25.21
CA GLU A 133 -5.04 7.31 -25.84
C GLU A 133 -5.71 6.56 -27.02
N SER A 134 -4.93 5.87 -27.86
CA SER A 134 -5.47 5.09 -28.97
C SER A 134 -6.34 3.91 -28.54
N TYR A 135 -6.13 3.38 -27.32
CA TYR A 135 -7.01 2.36 -26.73
C TYR A 135 -8.22 2.95 -26.00
N GLY A 136 -8.31 4.29 -25.88
CA GLY A 136 -9.40 4.98 -25.21
C GLY A 136 -9.47 4.71 -23.70
N VAL A 137 -8.35 4.30 -23.06
CA VAL A 137 -8.35 3.91 -21.64
C VAL A 137 -8.47 5.08 -20.68
N ARG A 138 -8.37 6.31 -21.19
CA ARG A 138 -8.58 7.53 -20.41
C ARG A 138 -10.01 7.67 -19.92
N GLU A 139 -10.96 7.27 -20.76
CA GLU A 139 -12.38 7.37 -20.50
C GLU A 139 -13.00 5.99 -20.62
N ILE A 140 -13.36 5.42 -19.49
CA ILE A 140 -14.08 4.17 -19.40
C ILE A 140 -15.45 4.41 -18.81
N SER A 141 -16.46 3.78 -19.38
CA SER A 141 -17.85 3.83 -18.88
C SER A 141 -18.34 2.44 -18.52
N ARG A 142 -19.15 2.36 -17.47
CA ARG A 142 -19.81 1.11 -17.09
C ARG A 142 -21.02 0.91 -18.01
N THR A 143 -21.01 -0.16 -18.78
CA THR A 143 -22.07 -0.48 -19.74
C THR A 143 -23.04 -1.52 -19.23
N ASP A 144 -22.64 -2.34 -18.25
CA ASP A 144 -23.49 -3.34 -17.62
C ASP A 144 -23.10 -3.56 -16.16
N CYS A 145 -24.10 -3.87 -15.31
CA CYS A 145 -23.93 -4.19 -13.92
C CYS A 145 -24.98 -5.24 -13.48
N VAL A 146 -24.48 -6.38 -13.02
CA VAL A 146 -25.33 -7.44 -12.48
C VAL A 146 -24.97 -7.69 -11.02
N VAL A 147 -25.93 -7.49 -10.12
CA VAL A 147 -25.79 -7.78 -8.69
C VAL A 147 -26.49 -9.11 -8.36
N ARG A 148 -25.78 -10.02 -7.73
CA ARG A 148 -26.32 -11.29 -7.21
C ARG A 148 -26.02 -11.35 -5.72
N GLN A 149 -27.08 -11.43 -4.92
CA GLN A 149 -27.01 -11.50 -3.46
C GLN A 149 -27.36 -12.89 -2.98
N THR A 150 -26.63 -13.36 -2.00
CA THR A 150 -26.92 -14.55 -1.17
C THR A 150 -26.94 -14.12 0.29
N PRO A 151 -27.39 -14.96 1.23
CA PRO A 151 -27.33 -14.60 2.66
C PRO A 151 -25.93 -14.26 3.18
N THR A 152 -24.88 -14.78 2.54
CA THR A 152 -23.50 -14.67 3.02
C THR A 152 -22.56 -13.93 2.09
N SER A 153 -23.04 -13.44 0.94
CA SER A 153 -22.19 -12.71 -0.01
C SER A 153 -23.00 -11.92 -1.02
N ILE A 154 -22.40 -10.86 -1.55
CA ILE A 154 -22.90 -10.15 -2.73
C ILE A 154 -21.82 -10.23 -3.81
N LYS A 155 -22.21 -10.65 -5.01
CA LYS A 155 -21.35 -10.63 -6.19
C LYS A 155 -21.85 -9.55 -7.14
N ILE A 156 -20.98 -8.58 -7.46
CA ILE A 156 -21.23 -7.55 -8.44
C ILE A 156 -20.39 -7.89 -9.66
N SER A 157 -21.01 -7.97 -10.84
CA SER A 157 -20.33 -8.20 -12.11
C SER A 157 -20.57 -7.01 -13.02
N ASN A 158 -19.51 -6.29 -13.34
CA ASN A 158 -19.54 -5.09 -14.16
C ASN A 158 -18.86 -5.36 -15.51
N THR A 159 -19.40 -4.76 -16.56
CA THR A 159 -18.72 -4.59 -17.84
C THR A 159 -18.42 -3.11 -18.03
N TRP A 160 -17.16 -2.81 -18.31
CA TRP A 160 -16.70 -1.46 -18.63
C TRP A 160 -16.25 -1.44 -20.08
N GLN A 161 -16.43 -0.32 -20.75
CA GLN A 161 -15.94 -0.12 -22.11
C GLN A 161 -15.13 1.16 -22.21
N THR A 162 -14.06 1.11 -22.99
CA THR A 162 -13.32 2.30 -23.41
C THR A 162 -14.06 3.00 -24.54
N SER A 163 -13.69 4.23 -24.85
CA SER A 163 -14.24 4.99 -25.99
C SER A 163 -14.00 4.31 -27.35
N THR A 164 -13.03 3.38 -27.44
CA THR A 164 -12.72 2.60 -28.64
C THR A 164 -13.38 1.22 -28.65
N GLY A 165 -14.21 0.89 -27.64
CA GLY A 165 -14.96 -0.35 -27.59
C GLY A 165 -14.22 -1.53 -26.93
N LEU A 166 -13.03 -1.32 -26.35
CA LEU A 166 -12.36 -2.35 -25.57
C LEU A 166 -13.19 -2.69 -24.33
N SER A 167 -13.54 -3.97 -24.15
CA SER A 167 -14.40 -4.43 -23.07
C SER A 167 -13.58 -4.98 -21.91
N ILE A 168 -13.89 -4.53 -20.68
CA ILE A 168 -13.21 -4.93 -19.44
C ILE A 168 -14.24 -5.55 -18.51
N LYS A 169 -13.97 -6.75 -18.03
CA LYS A 169 -14.82 -7.41 -17.04
C LYS A 169 -14.26 -7.19 -15.65
N HIS A 170 -15.12 -6.71 -14.75
CA HIS A 170 -14.77 -6.45 -13.37
C HIS A 170 -15.77 -7.13 -12.44
N THR A 171 -15.28 -7.97 -11.55
CA THR A 171 -16.11 -8.67 -10.57
C THR A 171 -15.65 -8.32 -9.16
N GLN A 172 -16.62 -8.00 -8.30
CA GLN A 172 -16.42 -7.74 -6.87
C GLN A 172 -17.20 -8.79 -6.08
N LEU A 173 -16.53 -9.49 -5.18
CA LEU A 173 -17.17 -10.42 -4.23
C LEU A 173 -17.06 -9.83 -2.83
N ILE A 174 -18.21 -9.47 -2.25
CA ILE A 174 -18.33 -8.89 -0.92
C ILE A 174 -18.73 -9.99 0.05
N THR A 175 -18.00 -10.11 1.15
CA THR A 175 -18.33 -11.07 2.23
C THR A 175 -18.33 -10.38 3.58
N PRO A 176 -19.32 -10.71 4.49
CA PRO A 176 -19.48 -10.01 5.74
C PRO A 176 -18.39 -10.34 6.76
N LEU A 177 -18.06 -9.34 7.55
CA LEU A 177 -17.24 -9.41 8.76
C LEU A 177 -18.03 -8.81 9.92
N VAL A 178 -17.67 -9.13 11.17
CA VAL A 178 -18.37 -8.62 12.37
C VAL A 178 -18.41 -7.08 12.40
N ASN A 179 -17.34 -6.42 11.93
CA ASN A 179 -17.23 -4.97 11.95
C ASN A 179 -16.99 -4.39 10.53
N GLY A 180 -17.62 -4.96 9.51
CA GLY A 180 -17.45 -4.50 8.14
C GLY A 180 -17.63 -5.63 7.13
N PHE A 181 -16.88 -5.55 6.04
CA PHE A 181 -16.88 -6.56 4.98
C PHE A 181 -15.53 -6.62 4.27
N THR A 182 -15.29 -7.70 3.56
CA THR A 182 -14.18 -7.80 2.60
C THR A 182 -14.70 -7.67 1.19
N VAL A 183 -13.90 -7.08 0.32
CA VAL A 183 -14.14 -7.04 -1.13
C VAL A 183 -12.98 -7.76 -1.80
N LYS A 184 -13.30 -8.82 -2.56
CA LYS A 184 -12.34 -9.48 -3.45
C LYS A 184 -12.61 -9.02 -4.87
N GLU A 185 -11.63 -8.39 -5.47
CA GLU A 185 -11.71 -7.82 -6.80
C GLU A 185 -11.05 -8.73 -7.84
N SER A 186 -11.63 -8.77 -9.04
CA SER A 186 -11.05 -9.44 -10.20
C SER A 186 -11.32 -8.60 -11.45
N VAL A 187 -10.27 -8.27 -12.18
CA VAL A 187 -10.36 -7.53 -13.44
C VAL A 187 -9.79 -8.40 -14.55
N THR A 188 -10.52 -8.52 -15.65
CA THR A 188 -10.07 -9.21 -16.87
C THR A 188 -10.09 -8.22 -18.03
N ILE A 189 -8.93 -8.03 -18.63
CA ILE A 189 -8.71 -7.22 -19.83
C ILE A 189 -8.45 -8.20 -20.98
N PRO A 190 -9.07 -8.04 -22.16
CA PRO A 190 -8.86 -8.88 -23.31
C PRO A 190 -7.43 -8.86 -23.83
#